data_e7c3d95e59b4a5ed1281aa081932475f
#
_entry.id   e7c3d95e59b4a5ed1281aa081932475f
#
_cell.length_a   1.000
_cell.length_b   1.000
_cell.length_c   1.000
_cell.angle_alpha   90.00
_cell.angle_beta   90.00
_cell.angle_gamma   90.00
#
_symmetry.space_group_name_H-M   'P 1'
#
loop_
_entity.id
_entity.type
_entity.pdbx_description
1 polymer ?
#
loop_
_entity_poly.entity_id
_entity_poly.type
_entity_poly.pdbx_seq_one_letter_code
_entity_poly.pdbx_strand_id
1 'polypeptide(L)'
;MLNNDAAYTLPDGGDMSIWNNSTTYEAKSLTKAAQQLAREQESSFHILVVEDDSSLANLEAGILKAHGYMVAIASNGEMAITALEQTLPDLVLLDLDLSGTINGWDVLQMLRTYSSTPVLLTSAESSVNRRIRIRGETRSTLDLLPKPFLMQTLLKRIERMLTIAPY
;
A
#
# COMPACT_ATOMS: atom_id res chain seq x y z
N MET A 1 -61.17 20.31 -6.51
CA MET A 1 -61.46 19.46 -7.68
C MET A 1 -60.78 20.07 -8.89
N LEU A 2 -59.64 19.63 -9.28
CA LEU A 2 -59.06 19.80 -10.61
C LEU A 2 -58.18 18.58 -10.85
N ASN A 3 -58.77 17.60 -11.57
CA ASN A 3 -58.06 16.50 -12.18
C ASN A 3 -57.20 17.09 -13.34
N ASN A 4 -55.93 16.76 -13.37
CA ASN A 4 -55.10 16.99 -14.53
C ASN A 4 -54.33 15.71 -14.90
N ASP A 5 -55.11 14.69 -15.34
CA ASP A 5 -54.60 13.53 -16.05
C ASP A 5 -54.40 13.93 -17.53
N ALA A 6 -53.23 14.47 -17.85
CA ALA A 6 -52.83 14.61 -19.22
C ALA A 6 -51.93 13.39 -19.58
N ALA A 7 -52.58 12.38 -20.08
CA ALA A 7 -51.91 11.26 -20.75
C ALA A 7 -51.33 11.77 -22.07
N TYR A 8 -50.00 11.92 -22.17
CA TYR A 8 -49.30 12.15 -23.43
C TYR A 8 -49.22 10.82 -24.18
N THR A 9 -50.07 10.63 -25.17
CA THR A 9 -49.93 9.55 -26.15
C THR A 9 -49.04 10.04 -27.28
N LEU A 10 -47.90 9.34 -27.51
CA LEU A 10 -47.05 9.55 -28.68
C LEU A 10 -47.74 8.98 -29.93
N PRO A 11 -47.57 9.64 -31.12
CA PRO A 11 -48.33 9.29 -32.32
C PRO A 11 -47.90 8.05 -33.08
N ASP A 12 -46.85 7.36 -32.71
CA ASP A 12 -46.41 6.11 -33.32
C ASP A 12 -46.16 5.06 -32.24
N GLY A 13 -46.87 3.94 -32.29
CA GLY A 13 -46.85 2.83 -31.31
C GLY A 13 -45.49 2.17 -31.14
N GLY A 14 -44.49 2.95 -30.81
CA GLY A 14 -43.11 2.50 -30.48
C GLY A 14 -43.11 1.87 -29.10
N ASP A 15 -42.62 0.64 -29.03
CA ASP A 15 -42.44 -0.14 -27.82
C ASP A 15 -41.51 0.60 -26.84
N MET A 16 -42.03 1.07 -25.73
CA MET A 16 -41.30 1.76 -24.65
C MET A 16 -40.31 0.86 -23.93
N SER A 17 -40.27 -0.43 -24.22
CA SER A 17 -39.32 -1.38 -23.60
C SER A 17 -37.85 -1.14 -24.00
N ILE A 18 -37.61 -0.48 -25.14
CA ILE A 18 -36.25 -0.21 -25.66
C ILE A 18 -35.56 0.92 -24.85
N TRP A 19 -36.32 1.91 -24.36
CA TRP A 19 -35.78 3.06 -23.62
C TRP A 19 -35.38 2.72 -22.19
N ASN A 20 -36.07 1.78 -21.56
CA ASN A 20 -35.77 1.37 -20.19
C ASN A 20 -34.48 0.53 -20.07
N ASN A 21 -34.08 -0.21 -21.12
CA ASN A 21 -32.88 -1.03 -21.09
C ASN A 21 -31.60 -0.19 -21.23
N SER A 22 -31.58 0.80 -22.15
CA SER A 22 -30.39 1.64 -22.37
C SER A 22 -30.03 2.45 -21.13
N THR A 23 -31.01 3.09 -20.51
CA THR A 23 -30.80 3.91 -19.30
C THR A 23 -30.33 3.06 -18.09
N THR A 24 -30.81 1.82 -18.00
CA THR A 24 -30.41 0.90 -16.93
C THR A 24 -28.99 0.36 -17.13
N TYR A 25 -28.55 0.13 -18.37
CA TYR A 25 -27.17 -0.29 -18.68
C TYR A 25 -26.18 0.85 -18.45
N GLU A 26 -26.51 2.08 -18.86
CA GLU A 26 -25.67 3.24 -18.61
C GLU A 26 -25.53 3.56 -17.11
N ALA A 27 -26.64 3.51 -16.36
CA ALA A 27 -26.61 3.71 -14.92
C ALA A 27 -25.77 2.63 -14.21
N LYS A 28 -25.87 1.36 -14.59
CA LYS A 28 -25.05 0.27 -14.04
C LYS A 28 -23.57 0.40 -14.41
N SER A 29 -23.25 0.82 -15.63
CA SER A 29 -21.85 1.04 -16.05
C SER A 29 -21.22 2.24 -15.33
N LEU A 30 -21.95 3.33 -15.15
CA LEU A 30 -21.51 4.50 -14.37
C LEU A 30 -21.34 4.17 -12.89
N THR A 31 -22.24 3.38 -12.32
CA THR A 31 -22.10 2.92 -10.91
C THR A 31 -20.89 2.01 -10.73
N LYS A 32 -20.64 1.10 -11.68
CA LYS A 32 -19.46 0.23 -11.67
C LYS A 32 -18.15 1.01 -11.83
N ALA A 33 -18.13 1.99 -12.74
CA ALA A 33 -16.99 2.89 -12.93
C ALA A 33 -16.75 3.77 -11.69
N ALA A 34 -17.81 4.32 -11.09
CA ALA A 34 -17.71 5.09 -9.84
C ALA A 34 -17.23 4.22 -8.66
N GLN A 35 -17.70 2.98 -8.56
CA GLN A 35 -17.21 2.02 -7.55
C GLN A 35 -15.77 1.61 -7.80
N GLN A 36 -15.34 1.53 -9.06
CA GLN A 36 -13.96 1.24 -9.40
C GLN A 36 -13.04 2.42 -9.09
N LEU A 37 -13.46 3.65 -9.45
CA LEU A 37 -12.76 4.88 -9.06
C LEU A 37 -12.72 5.09 -7.53
N ALA A 38 -13.79 4.74 -6.82
CA ALA A 38 -13.81 4.78 -5.35
C ALA A 38 -12.87 3.73 -4.74
N ARG A 39 -12.73 2.53 -5.34
CA ARG A 39 -11.73 1.52 -4.92
C ARG A 39 -10.30 1.95 -5.24
N GLU A 40 -10.08 2.69 -6.31
CA GLU A 40 -8.78 3.27 -6.66
C GLU A 40 -8.43 4.48 -5.77
N GLN A 41 -9.41 5.08 -5.12
CA GLN A 41 -9.25 6.11 -4.08
C GLN A 41 -9.25 5.54 -2.65
N GLU A 42 -9.52 4.25 -2.45
CA GLU A 42 -9.26 3.57 -1.17
C GLU A 42 -7.75 3.57 -0.97
N SER A 43 -7.32 4.44 -0.10
CA SER A 43 -5.98 4.71 0.41
C SER A 43 -4.93 3.69 -0.06
N SER A 44 -4.21 4.04 -1.14
CA SER A 44 -3.02 3.27 -1.49
C SER A 44 -2.05 3.36 -0.33
N PHE A 45 -1.72 2.23 0.30
CA PHE A 45 -0.77 2.19 1.40
C PHE A 45 0.55 2.84 1.00
N HIS A 46 1.09 3.67 1.90
CA HIS A 46 2.38 4.31 1.74
C HIS A 46 3.49 3.42 2.29
N ILE A 47 4.47 3.12 1.47
CA ILE A 47 5.63 2.32 1.84
C ILE A 47 6.88 3.18 1.71
N LEU A 48 7.69 3.21 2.77
CA LEU A 48 9.04 3.76 2.71
C LEU A 48 10.02 2.63 2.46
N VAL A 49 10.76 2.69 1.34
CA VAL A 49 11.88 1.79 1.02
C VAL A 49 13.16 2.46 1.47
N VAL A 50 13.92 1.80 2.35
CA VAL A 50 15.21 2.26 2.85
C VAL A 50 16.28 1.27 2.39
N GLU A 51 17.03 1.63 1.37
CA GLU A 51 18.01 0.78 0.69
C GLU A 51 19.07 1.68 0.03
N ASP A 52 20.35 1.43 0.27
CA ASP A 52 21.45 2.25 -0.26
C ASP A 52 21.92 1.80 -1.66
N ASP A 53 21.65 0.55 -2.05
CA ASP A 53 21.78 0.14 -3.46
C ASP A 53 20.64 0.73 -4.29
N SER A 54 20.94 1.75 -5.06
CA SER A 54 19.97 2.47 -5.89
C SER A 54 19.28 1.58 -6.93
N SER A 55 19.94 0.53 -7.42
CA SER A 55 19.37 -0.43 -8.40
C SER A 55 18.32 -1.30 -7.72
N LEU A 56 18.64 -1.80 -6.54
CA LEU A 56 17.70 -2.61 -5.74
C LEU A 56 16.54 -1.77 -5.25
N ALA A 57 16.78 -0.57 -4.70
CA ALA A 57 15.75 0.36 -4.26
C ALA A 57 14.76 0.70 -5.37
N ASN A 58 15.25 0.99 -6.58
CA ASN A 58 14.40 1.29 -7.74
C ASN A 58 13.60 0.05 -8.22
N LEU A 59 14.20 -1.14 -8.19
CA LEU A 59 13.51 -2.38 -8.53
C LEU A 59 12.37 -2.68 -7.54
N GLU A 60 12.64 -2.60 -6.24
CA GLU A 60 11.64 -2.79 -5.18
C GLU A 60 10.51 -1.77 -5.31
N ALA A 61 10.85 -0.48 -5.41
CA ALA A 61 9.86 0.58 -5.58
C ALA A 61 9.04 0.44 -6.85
N GLY A 62 9.65 0.05 -7.97
CA GLY A 62 8.96 -0.18 -9.24
C GLY A 62 7.93 -1.29 -9.13
N ILE A 63 8.29 -2.40 -8.50
CA ILE A 63 7.38 -3.55 -8.28
C ILE A 63 6.25 -3.17 -7.32
N LEU A 64 6.54 -2.49 -6.22
CA LEU A 64 5.53 -2.05 -5.26
C LEU A 64 4.54 -1.07 -5.89
N LYS A 65 5.02 -0.09 -6.68
CA LYS A 65 4.16 0.84 -7.43
C LYS A 65 3.26 0.13 -8.43
N ALA A 66 3.79 -0.89 -9.12
CA ALA A 66 3.00 -1.70 -10.05
C ALA A 66 1.87 -2.50 -9.36
N HIS A 67 1.98 -2.72 -8.05
CA HIS A 67 0.95 -3.36 -7.21
C HIS A 67 0.05 -2.34 -6.48
N GLY A 68 0.11 -1.06 -6.84
CA GLY A 68 -0.81 -0.03 -6.35
C GLY A 68 -0.36 0.65 -5.05
N TYR A 69 0.86 0.42 -4.57
CA TYR A 69 1.40 1.11 -3.39
C TYR A 69 1.97 2.49 -3.76
N MET A 70 1.84 3.45 -2.86
CA MET A 70 2.60 4.70 -2.92
C MET A 70 3.96 4.48 -2.27
N VAL A 71 5.06 4.82 -2.97
CA VAL A 71 6.41 4.47 -2.51
C VAL A 71 7.32 5.69 -2.51
N ALA A 72 7.92 5.94 -1.35
CA ALA A 72 9.07 6.82 -1.17
C ALA A 72 10.35 5.99 -1.00
N ILE A 73 11.49 6.53 -1.39
CA ILE A 73 12.81 5.90 -1.25
C ILE A 73 13.69 6.79 -0.40
N ALA A 74 14.37 6.19 0.58
CA ALA A 74 15.47 6.79 1.32
C ALA A 74 16.74 5.96 1.06
N SER A 75 17.81 6.61 0.59
CA SER A 75 19.06 5.93 0.18
C SER A 75 20.09 5.79 1.31
N ASN A 76 19.74 6.19 2.53
CA ASN A 76 20.56 6.04 3.73
C ASN A 76 19.74 6.24 4.99
N GLY A 77 20.33 5.96 6.17
CA GLY A 77 19.64 6.06 7.45
C GLY A 77 19.21 7.48 7.81
N GLU A 78 20.01 8.50 7.48
CA GLU A 78 19.71 9.91 7.76
C GLU A 78 18.45 10.37 6.98
N MET A 79 18.37 10.02 5.70
CA MET A 79 17.18 10.30 4.88
C MET A 79 15.96 9.55 5.38
N ALA A 80 16.13 8.30 5.82
CA ALA A 80 15.04 7.51 6.37
C ALA A 80 14.48 8.16 7.63
N ILE A 81 15.34 8.58 8.57
CA ILE A 81 14.91 9.28 9.78
C ILE A 81 14.16 10.57 9.43
N THR A 82 14.71 11.39 8.53
CA THR A 82 14.07 12.63 8.10
C THR A 82 12.68 12.37 7.49
N ALA A 83 12.54 11.34 6.65
CA ALA A 83 11.26 10.98 6.04
C ALA A 83 10.25 10.52 7.08
N LEU A 84 10.67 9.70 8.05
CA LEU A 84 9.82 9.17 9.13
C LEU A 84 9.34 10.25 10.10
N GLU A 85 10.14 11.28 10.33
CA GLU A 85 9.75 12.46 11.14
C GLU A 85 8.71 13.34 10.44
N GLN A 86 8.74 13.39 9.11
CA GLN A 86 7.80 14.18 8.33
C GLN A 86 6.45 13.49 8.15
N THR A 87 6.45 12.21 7.85
CA THR A 87 5.23 11.43 7.59
C THR A 87 5.46 9.97 7.90
N LEU A 88 4.63 9.38 8.75
CA LEU A 88 4.67 7.94 9.01
C LEU A 88 4.07 7.18 7.83
N PRO A 89 4.80 6.22 7.25
CA PRO A 89 4.24 5.30 6.26
C PRO A 89 3.40 4.20 6.94
N ASP A 90 2.63 3.47 6.14
CA ASP A 90 1.90 2.28 6.60
C ASP A 90 2.83 1.08 6.81
N LEU A 91 3.99 1.06 6.11
CA LEU A 91 5.03 0.04 6.25
C LEU A 91 6.39 0.61 5.84
N VAL A 92 7.44 0.17 6.54
CA VAL A 92 8.83 0.43 6.16
C VAL A 92 9.47 -0.86 5.67
N LEU A 93 10.00 -0.87 4.45
CA LEU A 93 10.92 -1.88 3.96
C LEU A 93 12.34 -1.37 4.24
N LEU A 94 13.07 -2.04 5.13
CA LEU A 94 14.31 -1.52 5.70
C LEU A 94 15.47 -2.50 5.55
N ASP A 95 16.48 -2.11 4.80
CA ASP A 95 17.76 -2.81 4.81
C ASP A 95 18.50 -2.55 6.14
N LEU A 96 18.99 -3.60 6.74
CA LEU A 96 19.84 -3.50 7.93
C LEU A 96 21.29 -3.18 7.60
N ASP A 97 21.74 -3.54 6.39
CA ASP A 97 23.13 -3.46 5.95
C ASP A 97 23.45 -2.10 5.27
N LEU A 98 22.74 -1.02 5.68
CA LEU A 98 22.96 0.33 5.15
C LEU A 98 24.37 0.80 5.40
N SER A 99 24.97 1.40 4.36
CA SER A 99 26.22 2.12 4.46
C SER A 99 26.04 3.48 5.13
N GLY A 100 27.05 3.97 5.85
CA GLY A 100 27.03 5.30 6.48
C GLY A 100 27.08 5.26 8.01
N THR A 101 26.75 6.39 8.63
CA THR A 101 26.84 6.57 10.09
C THR A 101 25.64 5.97 10.81
N ILE A 102 24.45 6.01 10.17
CA ILE A 102 23.19 5.49 10.68
C ILE A 102 22.85 4.21 9.91
N ASN A 103 22.92 3.08 10.58
CA ASN A 103 22.56 1.78 10.00
C ASN A 103 21.06 1.47 10.18
N GLY A 104 20.58 0.38 9.58
CA GLY A 104 19.16 0.02 9.65
C GLY A 104 18.67 -0.27 11.08
N TRP A 105 19.52 -0.75 11.99
CA TRP A 105 19.15 -0.95 13.39
C TRP A 105 18.91 0.38 14.10
N ASP A 106 19.68 1.42 13.81
CA ASP A 106 19.52 2.74 14.38
C ASP A 106 18.19 3.35 13.91
N VAL A 107 17.86 3.21 12.62
CA VAL A 107 16.57 3.63 12.04
C VAL A 107 15.42 2.91 12.74
N LEU A 108 15.48 1.59 12.87
CA LEU A 108 14.44 0.80 13.55
C LEU A 108 14.31 1.24 15.02
N GLN A 109 15.40 1.42 15.72
CA GLN A 109 15.38 1.81 17.13
C GLN A 109 14.76 3.20 17.30
N MET A 110 15.10 4.15 16.45
CA MET A 110 14.52 5.48 16.47
C MET A 110 13.01 5.43 16.19
N LEU A 111 12.58 4.75 15.14
CA LEU A 111 11.15 4.58 14.81
C LEU A 111 10.38 4.00 16.01
N ARG A 112 10.93 3.04 16.72
CA ARG A 112 10.29 2.38 17.87
C ARG A 112 10.18 3.29 19.11
N THR A 113 10.81 4.44 19.13
CA THR A 113 10.63 5.41 20.25
C THR A 113 9.25 6.08 20.20
N TYR A 114 8.60 6.14 19.03
CA TYR A 114 7.34 6.87 18.86
C TYR A 114 6.29 6.16 18.00
N SER A 115 6.62 5.03 17.35
CA SER A 115 5.69 4.33 16.46
C SER A 115 5.87 2.82 16.49
N SER A 116 4.75 2.10 16.31
CA SER A 116 4.68 0.67 16.04
C SER A 116 4.46 0.34 14.56
N THR A 117 4.71 1.29 13.67
CA THR A 117 4.62 1.08 12.20
C THR A 117 5.26 -0.25 11.80
N PRO A 118 4.58 -1.08 11.01
CA PRO A 118 5.13 -2.33 10.50
C PRO A 118 6.46 -2.12 9.77
N VAL A 119 7.47 -2.94 10.09
CA VAL A 119 8.77 -2.91 9.44
C VAL A 119 9.11 -4.30 8.90
N LEU A 120 9.32 -4.40 7.60
CA LEU A 120 9.90 -5.57 6.96
C LEU A 120 11.41 -5.33 6.80
N LEU A 121 12.20 -6.04 7.61
CA LEU A 121 13.65 -5.97 7.52
C LEU A 121 14.16 -6.83 6.37
N THR A 122 15.20 -6.35 5.68
CA THR A 122 16.01 -7.16 4.78
C THR A 122 17.45 -7.20 5.29
N SER A 123 18.12 -8.33 5.17
CA SER A 123 19.53 -8.46 5.53
C SER A 123 20.16 -9.72 4.95
N ALA A 124 21.45 -9.67 4.66
CA ALA A 124 22.26 -10.83 4.34
C ALA A 124 22.72 -11.61 5.58
N GLU A 125 22.62 -11.01 6.77
CA GLU A 125 23.10 -11.60 8.02
C GLU A 125 22.13 -12.62 8.61
N SER A 126 22.56 -13.85 8.81
CA SER A 126 21.72 -14.93 9.35
C SER A 126 21.42 -14.80 10.86
N SER A 127 22.19 -14.01 11.60
CA SER A 127 22.06 -13.84 13.05
C SER A 127 20.90 -12.93 13.47
N VAL A 128 20.34 -12.16 12.53
CA VAL A 128 19.27 -11.15 12.76
C VAL A 128 18.03 -11.75 13.43
N ASN A 129 17.65 -12.96 13.06
CA ASN A 129 16.49 -13.65 13.66
C ASN A 129 16.58 -13.77 15.19
N ARG A 130 17.77 -13.95 15.75
CA ARG A 130 17.97 -14.04 17.21
C ARG A 130 17.77 -12.65 17.85
N ARG A 131 18.26 -11.59 17.22
CA ARG A 131 18.16 -10.20 17.72
C ARG A 131 16.71 -9.70 17.77
N ILE A 132 15.90 -10.06 16.76
CA ILE A 132 14.48 -9.69 16.70
C ILE A 132 13.68 -10.34 17.85
N ARG A 133 13.92 -11.63 18.12
CA ARG A 133 13.20 -12.37 19.18
C ARG A 133 13.43 -11.79 20.58
N ILE A 134 14.60 -11.21 20.83
CA ILE A 134 14.96 -10.63 22.12
C ILE A 134 14.17 -9.33 22.41
N ARG A 135 13.69 -8.63 21.37
CA ARG A 135 13.01 -7.33 21.49
C ARG A 135 11.50 -7.42 21.75
N GLY A 136 10.92 -8.60 21.82
CA GLY A 136 9.48 -8.78 22.06
C GLY A 136 8.57 -8.35 20.92
N GLU A 137 9.13 -8.15 19.73
CA GLU A 137 8.38 -7.78 18.52
C GLU A 137 7.49 -8.94 18.04
N THR A 138 6.34 -8.60 17.48
CA THR A 138 5.45 -9.55 16.84
C THR A 138 5.68 -9.57 15.33
N ARG A 139 5.27 -10.65 14.64
CA ARG A 139 5.41 -10.72 13.17
C ARG A 139 4.50 -9.76 12.40
N SER A 140 3.58 -9.11 13.07
CA SER A 140 2.76 -8.05 12.49
C SER A 140 3.47 -6.70 12.50
N THR A 141 4.31 -6.45 13.51
CA THR A 141 5.05 -5.19 13.64
C THR A 141 6.47 -5.27 13.10
N LEU A 142 7.11 -6.48 13.15
CA LEU A 142 8.46 -6.69 12.68
C LEU A 142 8.61 -8.09 12.06
N ASP A 143 8.96 -8.15 10.78
CA ASP A 143 9.30 -9.41 10.11
C ASP A 143 10.65 -9.27 9.40
N LEU A 144 11.28 -10.41 9.08
CA LEU A 144 12.58 -10.46 8.42
C LEU A 144 12.47 -11.23 7.11
N LEU A 145 13.02 -10.68 6.06
CA LEU A 145 13.19 -11.30 4.75
C LEU A 145 14.71 -11.41 4.46
N PRO A 146 15.31 -12.60 4.61
CA PRO A 146 16.74 -12.79 4.35
C PRO A 146 17.08 -12.57 2.87
N LYS A 147 18.18 -11.87 2.60
CA LYS A 147 18.78 -11.74 1.26
C LYS A 147 19.59 -13.02 0.91
N PRO A 148 19.57 -13.52 -0.35
CA PRO A 148 18.75 -13.03 -1.47
C PRO A 148 17.29 -13.52 -1.40
N PHE A 149 16.35 -12.73 -1.88
CA PHE A 149 14.93 -13.08 -1.89
C PHE A 149 14.29 -12.86 -3.28
N LEU A 150 13.17 -13.55 -3.49
CA LEU A 150 12.34 -13.34 -4.68
C LEU A 150 11.37 -12.18 -4.43
N MET A 151 11.14 -11.32 -5.44
CA MET A 151 10.21 -10.20 -5.36
C MET A 151 8.77 -10.65 -5.03
N GLN A 152 8.35 -11.83 -5.48
CA GLN A 152 7.07 -12.41 -5.08
C GLN A 152 6.97 -12.70 -3.58
N THR A 153 8.10 -13.08 -2.96
CA THR A 153 8.15 -13.30 -1.50
C THR A 153 8.06 -11.99 -0.75
N LEU A 154 8.74 -10.94 -1.23
CA LEU A 154 8.65 -9.58 -0.71
C LEU A 154 7.19 -9.11 -0.71
N LEU A 155 6.52 -9.15 -1.85
CA LEU A 155 5.11 -8.73 -1.99
C LEU A 155 4.19 -9.46 -1.01
N LYS A 156 4.27 -10.79 -0.94
CA LYS A 156 3.44 -11.59 -0.01
C LYS A 156 3.66 -11.22 1.46
N ARG A 157 4.89 -10.85 1.84
CA ARG A 157 5.20 -10.41 3.21
C ARG A 157 4.59 -9.05 3.49
N ILE A 158 4.73 -8.10 2.58
CA ILE A 158 4.16 -6.75 2.69
C ILE A 158 2.63 -6.82 2.78
N GLU A 159 1.97 -7.52 1.86
CA GLU A 159 0.51 -7.72 1.87
C GLU A 159 0.03 -8.28 3.22
N ARG A 160 0.70 -9.32 3.72
CA ARG A 160 0.36 -9.91 5.01
C ARG A 160 0.51 -8.91 6.15
N MET A 161 1.60 -8.15 6.19
CA MET A 161 1.87 -7.21 7.28
C MET A 161 0.86 -6.07 7.28
N LEU A 162 0.51 -5.53 6.12
CA LEU A 162 -0.50 -4.48 5.97
C LEU A 162 -1.92 -4.96 6.32
N THR A 163 -2.24 -6.25 6.07
CA THR A 163 -3.56 -6.80 6.40
C THR A 163 -3.73 -7.08 7.90
N ILE A 164 -2.64 -7.35 8.63
CA ILE A 164 -2.66 -7.76 10.05
C ILE A 164 -2.35 -6.57 10.97
N ALA A 165 -1.82 -5.46 10.44
CA ALA A 165 -1.48 -4.28 11.24
C ALA A 165 -2.72 -3.77 11.98
N PRO A 166 -2.67 -3.59 13.31
CA PRO A 166 -3.74 -2.94 14.03
C PRO A 166 -3.78 -1.46 13.62
N TYR A 167 -4.93 -0.99 13.21
CA TYR A 167 -5.21 0.43 13.01
C TYR A 167 -5.21 1.17 14.35
#